data_e81b282d7a1e63cc53aee61295674ab7
#
_entry.id   e81b282d7a1e63cc53aee61295674ab7
#
_cell.length_a   1.000
_cell.length_b   1.000
_cell.length_c   1.000
_cell.angle_alpha   90.00
_cell.angle_beta   90.00
_cell.angle_gamma   90.00
#
_symmetry.space_group_name_H-M   'P 1'
#
loop_
_entity.id
_entity.type
_entity.pdbx_description
1 polymer ?
#
loop_
_entity_poly.entity_id
_entity_poly.type
_entity_poly.pdbx_seq_one_letter_code
_entity_poly.pdbx_strand_id
1 'polypeptide(L)'
;MLNSARITCDFLKLKPHDTALLCMPLDFIAGKMMVVRSLERHLQLLNVRPSGHPLSDASLSTLDNPLKAITFAAMIPLQVYNSLQIPEETERLRRIKHLIIGGGAIDDSLSKALQSFPNAVWSTYGMTETLSHIALRRLNGGAASDWYEPFDSVNVSLNDDGCLIIDAPLVCDGPLLTNDRAELRKVKGIDGGEKIQFRIIGRKDNVINSGGIKIQIEEVEKALKQHLKVPYVITKRPNKKFGEEVVLLTESADLQTVRDICTSVLPKYWQPHHYQTISTIPTTGTGKIAREKARLLVE
;
A
#
# COMPACT_ATOMS: atom_id res chain seq x y z
N MET A 1 2.79 -6.68 -20.36
CA MET A 1 1.86 -7.37 -19.44
C MET A 1 2.25 -8.84 -19.22
N LEU A 2 2.52 -9.65 -20.25
CA LEU A 2 2.89 -11.07 -20.06
C LEU A 2 4.17 -11.25 -19.23
N ASN A 3 5.22 -10.48 -19.46
CA ASN A 3 6.43 -10.54 -18.63
C ASN A 3 6.15 -10.25 -17.15
N SER A 4 5.37 -9.19 -16.86
CA SER A 4 4.97 -8.87 -15.48
C SER A 4 4.14 -10.01 -14.84
N ALA A 5 3.26 -10.66 -15.62
CA ALA A 5 2.50 -11.80 -15.14
C ALA A 5 3.40 -12.99 -14.82
N ARG A 6 4.32 -13.33 -15.73
CA ARG A 6 5.29 -14.43 -15.57
C ARG A 6 6.16 -14.23 -14.33
N ILE A 7 6.75 -13.04 -14.16
CA ILE A 7 7.57 -12.70 -13.01
C ILE A 7 6.82 -12.94 -11.68
N THR A 8 5.55 -12.46 -11.59
CA THR A 8 4.73 -12.70 -10.40
C THR A 8 4.45 -14.18 -10.17
N CYS A 9 4.05 -14.90 -11.23
CA CYS A 9 3.72 -16.33 -11.13
C CYS A 9 4.95 -17.15 -10.72
N ASP A 10 6.13 -16.83 -11.24
CA ASP A 10 7.38 -17.51 -10.91
C ASP A 10 7.78 -17.23 -9.45
N PHE A 11 7.72 -15.98 -9.01
CA PHE A 11 8.01 -15.59 -7.63
C PHE A 11 7.11 -16.33 -6.63
N LEU A 12 5.81 -16.40 -6.90
CA LEU A 12 4.84 -17.08 -6.05
C LEU A 12 4.80 -18.61 -6.30
N LYS A 13 5.59 -19.11 -7.25
CA LYS A 13 5.64 -20.55 -7.65
C LYS A 13 4.27 -21.12 -8.00
N LEU A 14 3.43 -20.32 -8.66
CA LEU A 14 2.11 -20.73 -9.12
C LEU A 14 2.23 -21.80 -10.22
N LYS A 15 1.36 -22.78 -10.16
CA LYS A 15 1.33 -23.92 -11.09
C LYS A 15 0.06 -23.89 -11.95
N PRO A 16 0.06 -24.52 -13.14
CA PRO A 16 -1.17 -24.74 -13.88
C PRO A 16 -2.24 -25.39 -13.00
N HIS A 17 -3.49 -24.95 -13.17
CA HIS A 17 -4.67 -25.36 -12.40
C HIS A 17 -4.73 -24.89 -10.93
N ASP A 18 -3.76 -24.10 -10.45
CA ASP A 18 -3.93 -23.37 -9.20
C ASP A 18 -5.11 -22.40 -9.31
N THR A 19 -5.85 -22.21 -8.24
CA THR A 19 -7.00 -21.30 -8.21
C THR A 19 -6.56 -19.87 -7.98
N ALA A 20 -7.08 -18.92 -8.76
CA ALA A 20 -6.84 -17.49 -8.63
C ALA A 20 -8.16 -16.72 -8.47
N LEU A 21 -8.27 -15.85 -7.46
CA LEU A 21 -9.48 -15.06 -7.20
C LEU A 21 -9.41 -13.73 -7.95
N LEU A 22 -10.36 -13.48 -8.85
CA LEU A 22 -10.61 -12.18 -9.46
C LEU A 22 -11.75 -11.50 -8.71
N CYS A 23 -11.43 -10.50 -7.89
CA CYS A 23 -12.38 -9.73 -7.09
C CYS A 23 -12.24 -8.21 -7.28
N MET A 24 -11.49 -7.80 -8.30
CA MET A 24 -11.28 -6.39 -8.66
C MET A 24 -11.85 -6.08 -10.04
N PRO A 25 -12.36 -4.84 -10.28
CA PRO A 25 -12.89 -4.43 -11.57
C PRO A 25 -11.82 -4.51 -12.68
N LEU A 26 -12.25 -4.93 -13.87
CA LEU A 26 -11.38 -4.98 -15.06
C LEU A 26 -11.07 -3.59 -15.65
N ASP A 27 -11.72 -2.55 -15.18
CA ASP A 27 -11.41 -1.16 -15.54
C ASP A 27 -10.01 -0.76 -15.05
N PHE A 28 -9.56 -1.36 -13.95
CA PHE A 28 -8.25 -1.10 -13.34
C PHE A 28 -7.22 -2.14 -13.75
N ILE A 29 -5.96 -1.71 -13.80
CA ILE A 29 -4.83 -2.58 -14.17
C ILE A 29 -4.71 -3.82 -13.26
N ALA A 30 -5.07 -3.70 -11.99
CA ALA A 30 -5.01 -4.80 -11.04
C ALA A 30 -5.93 -5.98 -11.44
N GLY A 31 -7.20 -5.69 -11.82
CA GLY A 31 -8.12 -6.71 -12.33
C GLY A 31 -7.65 -7.31 -13.65
N LYS A 32 -7.20 -6.46 -14.60
CA LYS A 32 -6.64 -6.93 -15.88
C LYS A 32 -5.45 -7.88 -15.67
N MET A 33 -4.55 -7.56 -14.74
CA MET A 33 -3.39 -8.39 -14.46
C MET A 33 -3.73 -9.74 -13.81
N MET A 34 -4.86 -9.85 -13.09
CA MET A 34 -5.32 -11.16 -12.60
C MET A 34 -5.72 -12.07 -13.77
N VAL A 35 -6.42 -11.54 -14.77
CA VAL A 35 -6.76 -12.29 -15.99
C VAL A 35 -5.49 -12.68 -16.76
N VAL A 36 -4.56 -11.74 -16.96
CA VAL A 36 -3.31 -12.01 -17.70
C VAL A 36 -2.45 -13.08 -17.00
N ARG A 37 -2.35 -13.04 -15.65
CA ARG A 37 -1.65 -14.08 -14.88
C ARG A 37 -2.32 -15.44 -15.02
N SER A 38 -3.65 -15.46 -15.01
CA SER A 38 -4.42 -16.70 -15.15
C SER A 38 -4.24 -17.31 -16.53
N LEU A 39 -4.22 -16.50 -17.58
CA LEU A 39 -3.96 -16.97 -18.94
C LEU A 39 -2.51 -17.44 -19.11
N GLU A 40 -1.54 -16.68 -18.60
CA GLU A 40 -0.11 -17.00 -18.72
C GLU A 40 0.25 -18.32 -18.03
N ARG A 41 -0.35 -18.58 -16.86
CA ARG A 41 -0.01 -19.74 -16.03
C ARG A 41 -1.08 -20.83 -16.04
N HIS A 42 -2.12 -20.72 -16.88
CA HIS A 42 -3.24 -21.65 -16.93
C HIS A 42 -3.91 -21.88 -15.57
N LEU A 43 -4.15 -20.78 -14.82
CA LEU A 43 -4.81 -20.83 -13.53
C LEU A 43 -6.33 -20.98 -13.70
N GLN A 44 -6.97 -21.61 -12.72
CA GLN A 44 -8.43 -21.63 -12.60
C GLN A 44 -8.91 -20.32 -12.01
N LEU A 45 -9.47 -19.43 -12.85
CA LEU A 45 -9.93 -18.12 -12.42
C LEU A 45 -11.31 -18.22 -11.77
N LEU A 46 -11.37 -17.91 -10.48
CA LEU A 46 -12.60 -17.74 -9.72
C LEU A 46 -13.01 -16.27 -9.82
N ASN A 47 -14.07 -15.99 -10.58
CA ASN A 47 -14.55 -14.63 -10.78
C ASN A 47 -15.72 -14.34 -9.85
N VAL A 48 -15.56 -13.36 -8.97
CA VAL A 48 -16.61 -12.85 -8.08
C VAL A 48 -16.91 -11.40 -8.40
N ARG A 49 -18.10 -10.94 -8.02
CA ARG A 49 -18.49 -9.54 -8.22
C ARG A 49 -17.54 -8.63 -7.42
N PRO A 50 -16.93 -7.61 -8.05
CA PRO A 50 -16.15 -6.62 -7.34
C PRO A 50 -16.98 -5.90 -6.27
N SER A 51 -16.54 -6.01 -5.02
CA SER A 51 -17.22 -5.41 -3.87
C SER A 51 -16.23 -5.17 -2.73
N GLY A 52 -16.69 -4.53 -1.65
CA GLY A 52 -15.93 -4.41 -0.40
C GLY A 52 -15.81 -5.73 0.37
N HIS A 53 -16.66 -6.72 0.06
CA HIS A 53 -16.74 -8.04 0.71
C HIS A 53 -16.68 -9.17 -0.33
N PRO A 54 -15.57 -9.31 -1.07
CA PRO A 54 -15.51 -10.28 -2.16
C PRO A 54 -15.55 -11.74 -1.69
N LEU A 55 -15.15 -12.00 -0.46
CA LEU A 55 -15.11 -13.36 0.09
C LEU A 55 -16.49 -13.83 0.63
N SER A 56 -17.51 -12.96 0.66
CA SER A 56 -18.90 -13.31 0.92
C SER A 56 -19.67 -13.76 -0.33
N ASP A 57 -19.06 -13.73 -1.51
CA ASP A 57 -19.74 -14.11 -2.75
C ASP A 57 -20.22 -15.57 -2.70
N ALA A 58 -21.51 -15.79 -3.03
CA ALA A 58 -22.14 -17.11 -2.94
C ALA A 58 -21.49 -18.17 -3.86
N SER A 59 -20.84 -17.74 -4.96
CA SER A 59 -20.12 -18.66 -5.86
C SER A 59 -18.91 -19.33 -5.19
N LEU A 60 -18.43 -18.77 -4.07
CA LEU A 60 -17.33 -19.33 -3.29
C LEU A 60 -17.77 -20.41 -2.29
N SER A 61 -19.06 -20.66 -2.12
CA SER A 61 -19.59 -21.70 -1.20
C SER A 61 -19.03 -23.10 -1.48
N THR A 62 -18.67 -23.40 -2.73
CA THR A 62 -18.01 -24.67 -3.08
C THR A 62 -16.59 -24.79 -2.52
N LEU A 63 -16.00 -23.69 -2.04
CA LEU A 63 -14.67 -23.62 -1.42
C LEU A 63 -14.73 -23.84 0.11
N ASP A 64 -15.91 -24.01 0.69
CA ASP A 64 -16.06 -24.34 2.12
C ASP A 64 -15.51 -25.75 2.42
N ASN A 65 -15.30 -26.56 1.38
CA ASN A 65 -14.49 -27.76 1.49
C ASN A 65 -13.02 -27.38 1.76
N PRO A 66 -12.41 -27.83 2.89
CA PRO A 66 -11.02 -27.54 3.23
C PRO A 66 -9.99 -27.89 2.16
N LEU A 67 -10.31 -28.82 1.26
CA LEU A 67 -9.44 -29.26 0.17
C LEU A 67 -9.43 -28.30 -1.04
N LYS A 68 -10.32 -27.32 -1.09
CA LYS A 68 -10.46 -26.36 -2.19
C LYS A 68 -10.12 -24.94 -1.73
N ALA A 69 -8.87 -24.70 -1.32
CA ALA A 69 -8.41 -23.36 -0.95
C ALA A 69 -8.08 -22.53 -2.20
N ILE A 70 -8.30 -21.22 -2.12
CA ILE A 70 -7.78 -20.25 -3.10
C ILE A 70 -6.25 -20.24 -2.99
N THR A 71 -5.56 -20.54 -4.11
CA THR A 71 -4.09 -20.51 -4.12
C THR A 71 -3.56 -19.09 -4.18
N PHE A 72 -4.16 -18.23 -5.00
CA PHE A 72 -3.70 -16.87 -5.21
C PHE A 72 -4.84 -15.86 -5.21
N ALA A 73 -4.67 -14.77 -4.48
CA ALA A 73 -5.58 -13.64 -4.51
C ALA A 73 -4.82 -12.31 -4.47
N ALA A 74 -5.34 -11.32 -5.21
CA ALA A 74 -4.90 -9.93 -5.13
C ALA A 74 -6.07 -9.08 -4.63
N MET A 75 -5.85 -8.33 -3.54
CA MET A 75 -6.89 -7.52 -2.89
C MET A 75 -6.35 -6.14 -2.54
N ILE A 76 -7.25 -5.17 -2.36
CA ILE A 76 -6.90 -3.86 -1.79
C ILE A 76 -7.02 -3.89 -0.26
N PRO A 77 -6.32 -3.00 0.47
CA PRO A 77 -6.37 -2.97 1.94
C PRO A 77 -7.78 -2.90 2.51
N LEU A 78 -8.68 -2.13 1.87
CA LEU A 78 -10.08 -2.01 2.29
C LEU A 78 -10.82 -3.36 2.24
N GLN A 79 -10.65 -4.14 1.19
CA GLN A 79 -11.29 -5.47 1.08
C GLN A 79 -10.79 -6.41 2.17
N VAL A 80 -9.48 -6.40 2.44
CA VAL A 80 -8.88 -7.22 3.50
C VAL A 80 -9.39 -6.78 4.87
N TYR A 81 -9.42 -5.46 5.13
CA TYR A 81 -9.95 -4.92 6.37
C TYR A 81 -11.41 -5.33 6.59
N ASN A 82 -12.26 -5.19 5.57
CA ASN A 82 -13.67 -5.57 5.66
C ASN A 82 -13.83 -7.08 5.90
N SER A 83 -13.07 -7.91 5.19
CA SER A 83 -13.11 -9.37 5.37
C SER A 83 -12.70 -9.81 6.77
N LEU A 84 -11.84 -9.05 7.45
CA LEU A 84 -11.47 -9.30 8.85
C LEU A 84 -12.58 -8.98 9.86
N GLN A 85 -13.63 -8.27 9.46
CA GLN A 85 -14.78 -7.95 10.32
C GLN A 85 -15.85 -9.06 10.31
N ILE A 86 -15.79 -10.01 9.37
CA ILE A 86 -16.76 -11.08 9.17
C ILE A 86 -16.06 -12.43 9.41
N PRO A 87 -16.49 -13.24 10.39
CA PRO A 87 -15.81 -14.49 10.74
C PRO A 87 -15.63 -15.46 9.55
N GLU A 88 -16.66 -15.64 8.73
CA GLU A 88 -16.63 -16.55 7.57
C GLU A 88 -15.65 -16.06 6.50
N GLU A 89 -15.62 -14.74 6.23
CA GLU A 89 -14.64 -14.17 5.31
C GLU A 89 -13.22 -14.24 5.87
N THR A 90 -13.05 -14.00 7.17
CA THR A 90 -11.76 -14.13 7.86
C THR A 90 -11.19 -15.53 7.69
N GLU A 91 -12.02 -16.56 7.87
CA GLU A 91 -11.58 -17.94 7.70
C GLU A 91 -11.17 -18.24 6.26
N ARG A 92 -11.96 -17.81 5.27
CA ARG A 92 -11.61 -17.93 3.85
C ARG A 92 -10.32 -17.17 3.52
N LEU A 93 -10.17 -15.94 4.03
CA LEU A 93 -8.98 -15.11 3.83
C LEU A 93 -7.71 -15.77 4.38
N ARG A 94 -7.79 -16.35 5.59
CA ARG A 94 -6.66 -17.05 6.24
C ARG A 94 -6.21 -18.29 5.46
N ARG A 95 -7.09 -18.91 4.70
CA ARG A 95 -6.80 -20.12 3.90
C ARG A 95 -6.16 -19.82 2.54
N ILE A 96 -6.18 -18.57 2.07
CA ILE A 96 -5.50 -18.18 0.82
C ILE A 96 -4.00 -18.43 0.96
N LYS A 97 -3.41 -19.20 0.04
CA LYS A 97 -1.99 -19.57 0.11
C LYS A 97 -1.05 -18.40 -0.15
N HIS A 98 -1.39 -17.56 -1.13
CA HIS A 98 -0.64 -16.35 -1.51
C HIS A 98 -1.60 -15.19 -1.65
N LEU A 99 -1.67 -14.36 -0.62
CA LEU A 99 -2.43 -13.12 -0.64
C LEU A 99 -1.48 -11.97 -0.93
N ILE A 100 -1.67 -11.26 -2.05
CA ILE A 100 -0.99 -10.00 -2.31
C ILE A 100 -1.94 -8.84 -2.06
N ILE A 101 -1.47 -7.81 -1.35
CA ILE A 101 -2.23 -6.62 -1.00
C ILE A 101 -1.56 -5.42 -1.64
N GLY A 102 -2.31 -4.71 -2.48
CA GLY A 102 -1.79 -3.57 -3.22
C GLY A 102 -2.81 -2.44 -3.40
N GLY A 103 -2.42 -1.41 -4.14
CA GLY A 103 -3.29 -0.28 -4.42
C GLY A 103 -3.45 0.74 -3.28
N GLY A 104 -2.87 0.51 -2.10
CA GLY A 104 -2.91 1.42 -0.96
C GLY A 104 -1.87 1.09 0.09
N ALA A 105 -1.63 2.02 1.01
CA ALA A 105 -0.79 1.77 2.18
C ALA A 105 -1.49 0.78 3.13
N ILE A 106 -0.72 -0.14 3.68
CA ILE A 106 -1.17 -1.06 4.73
C ILE A 106 -0.81 -0.41 6.06
N ASP A 107 -1.80 -0.15 6.86
CA ASP A 107 -1.58 0.45 8.17
C ASP A 107 -1.13 -0.58 9.23
N ASP A 108 -0.61 -0.06 10.36
CA ASP A 108 -0.07 -0.89 11.43
C ASP A 108 -1.14 -1.82 12.05
N SER A 109 -2.41 -1.41 12.10
CA SER A 109 -3.50 -2.22 12.67
C SER A 109 -3.80 -3.41 11.76
N LEU A 110 -3.92 -3.17 10.45
CA LEU A 110 -4.10 -4.21 9.46
C LEU A 110 -2.87 -5.13 9.40
N SER A 111 -1.67 -4.55 9.43
CA SER A 111 -0.42 -5.33 9.46
C SER A 111 -0.37 -6.26 10.68
N LYS A 112 -0.73 -5.78 11.88
CA LYS A 112 -0.80 -6.60 13.10
C LYS A 112 -1.84 -7.72 12.99
N ALA A 113 -3.02 -7.45 12.45
CA ALA A 113 -4.06 -8.47 12.27
C ALA A 113 -3.60 -9.60 11.34
N LEU A 114 -2.79 -9.30 10.34
CA LEU A 114 -2.27 -10.28 9.38
C LEU A 114 -1.09 -11.11 9.93
N GLN A 115 -0.42 -10.69 11.00
CA GLN A 115 0.75 -11.40 11.56
C GLN A 115 0.47 -12.87 11.90
N SER A 116 -0.74 -13.18 12.37
CA SER A 116 -1.15 -14.54 12.77
C SER A 116 -1.59 -15.42 11.59
N PHE A 117 -1.52 -14.94 10.35
CA PHE A 117 -1.95 -15.71 9.18
C PHE A 117 -1.00 -16.88 8.93
N PRO A 118 -1.53 -18.10 8.66
CA PRO A 118 -0.68 -19.28 8.47
C PRO A 118 0.08 -19.25 7.13
N ASN A 119 -0.50 -18.58 6.14
CA ASN A 119 0.01 -18.55 4.77
C ASN A 119 0.67 -17.21 4.42
N ALA A 120 1.26 -17.13 3.23
CA ALA A 120 2.01 -15.97 2.78
C ALA A 120 1.12 -14.76 2.47
N VAL A 121 1.32 -13.67 3.21
CA VAL A 121 0.72 -12.36 2.94
C VAL A 121 1.80 -11.37 2.53
N TRP A 122 1.59 -10.69 1.39
CA TRP A 122 2.55 -9.80 0.80
C TRP A 122 1.96 -8.40 0.58
N SER A 123 2.75 -7.37 0.83
CA SER A 123 2.48 -6.03 0.32
C SER A 123 3.19 -5.84 -1.02
N THR A 124 2.53 -5.19 -1.97
CA THR A 124 3.09 -4.91 -3.29
C THR A 124 3.55 -3.47 -3.40
N TYR A 125 4.64 -3.24 -4.14
CA TYR A 125 5.04 -1.93 -4.61
C TYR A 125 5.13 -1.93 -6.12
N GLY A 126 4.50 -0.94 -6.74
CA GLY A 126 4.45 -0.73 -8.19
C GLY A 126 3.48 0.39 -8.56
N MET A 127 3.43 0.71 -9.83
CA MET A 127 2.62 1.78 -10.38
C MET A 127 2.07 1.40 -11.75
N THR A 128 1.26 2.26 -12.36
CA THR A 128 0.67 2.01 -13.69
C THR A 128 1.76 1.90 -14.74
N GLU A 129 2.80 2.70 -14.64
CA GLU A 129 3.95 2.74 -15.55
C GLU A 129 4.76 1.45 -15.54
N THR A 130 4.75 0.72 -14.43
CA THR A 130 5.33 -0.63 -14.32
C THR A 130 4.33 -1.75 -14.58
N LEU A 131 3.13 -1.43 -15.09
CA LEU A 131 2.01 -2.32 -15.37
C LEU A 131 1.42 -2.98 -14.11
N SER A 132 2.24 -3.30 -13.15
CA SER A 132 1.88 -3.94 -11.88
C SER A 132 3.02 -3.71 -10.87
N HIS A 133 3.07 -4.57 -9.85
CA HIS A 133 4.12 -4.51 -8.86
C HIS A 133 5.47 -5.00 -9.42
N ILE A 134 6.52 -4.37 -8.96
CA ILE A 134 7.93 -4.69 -9.28
C ILE A 134 8.67 -5.23 -8.06
N ALA A 135 8.07 -5.16 -6.90
CA ALA A 135 8.65 -5.61 -5.65
C ALA A 135 7.56 -6.09 -4.69
N LEU A 136 7.91 -6.99 -3.81
CA LEU A 136 7.07 -7.52 -2.74
C LEU A 136 7.78 -7.41 -1.39
N ARG A 137 7.02 -7.21 -0.32
CA ARG A 137 7.50 -7.41 1.06
C ARG A 137 6.57 -8.34 1.81
N ARG A 138 7.14 -9.22 2.60
CA ARG A 138 6.37 -10.12 3.44
C ARG A 138 5.77 -9.36 4.63
N LEU A 139 4.48 -9.60 4.92
CA LEU A 139 3.78 -8.94 6.03
C LEU A 139 3.72 -9.80 7.30
N ASN A 140 3.88 -11.13 7.17
CA ASN A 140 3.64 -12.05 8.28
C ASN A 140 4.71 -13.15 8.41
N GLY A 141 4.70 -13.83 9.57
CA GLY A 141 5.65 -14.90 9.89
C GLY A 141 7.08 -14.39 10.12
N GLY A 142 8.04 -15.29 10.24
CA GLY A 142 9.44 -14.96 10.53
C GLY A 142 10.16 -14.17 9.42
N ALA A 143 9.57 -14.10 8.21
CA ALA A 143 10.07 -13.32 7.08
C ALA A 143 9.44 -11.93 6.96
N ALA A 144 8.59 -11.51 7.93
CA ALA A 144 7.97 -10.20 7.91
C ALA A 144 9.03 -9.07 7.88
N SER A 145 8.82 -8.10 7.02
CA SER A 145 9.78 -7.02 6.79
C SER A 145 9.09 -5.73 6.35
N ASP A 146 9.67 -4.59 6.72
CA ASP A 146 9.28 -3.28 6.17
C ASP A 146 9.96 -2.97 4.83
N TRP A 147 10.87 -3.84 4.40
CA TRP A 147 11.67 -3.68 3.20
C TRP A 147 11.08 -4.48 2.05
N TYR A 148 10.90 -3.81 0.92
CA TYR A 148 10.52 -4.44 -0.33
C TYR A 148 11.72 -5.11 -0.98
N GLU A 149 11.51 -6.31 -1.48
CA GLU A 149 12.46 -7.03 -2.31
C GLU A 149 12.05 -6.87 -3.77
N PRO A 150 12.85 -6.17 -4.61
CA PRO A 150 12.62 -6.13 -6.04
C PRO A 150 12.72 -7.53 -6.64
N PHE A 151 11.96 -7.78 -7.71
CA PHE A 151 12.15 -8.99 -8.50
C PHE A 151 13.54 -9.02 -9.13
N ASP A 152 14.09 -10.20 -9.40
CA ASP A 152 15.45 -10.38 -9.92
C ASP A 152 15.73 -9.62 -11.23
N SER A 153 14.68 -9.33 -12.02
CA SER A 153 14.76 -8.54 -13.24
C SER A 153 14.64 -7.03 -13.05
N VAL A 154 14.60 -6.55 -11.81
CA VAL A 154 14.37 -5.14 -11.47
C VAL A 154 15.54 -4.61 -10.66
N ASN A 155 16.13 -3.52 -11.13
CA ASN A 155 17.12 -2.75 -10.39
C ASN A 155 16.47 -1.50 -9.79
N VAL A 156 16.94 -1.09 -8.63
CA VAL A 156 16.51 0.15 -7.98
C VAL A 156 17.69 0.96 -7.53
N SER A 157 17.57 2.28 -7.64
CA SER A 157 18.56 3.26 -7.17
C SER A 157 17.85 4.51 -6.66
N LEU A 158 18.60 5.48 -6.14
CA LEU A 158 18.07 6.78 -5.73
C LEU A 158 18.68 7.89 -6.56
N ASN A 159 17.88 8.92 -6.83
CA ASN A 159 18.40 10.18 -7.33
C ASN A 159 18.93 11.07 -6.19
N ASP A 160 19.42 12.28 -6.53
CA ASP A 160 19.99 13.24 -5.56
C ASP A 160 18.96 13.72 -4.50
N ASP A 161 17.67 13.67 -4.81
CA ASP A 161 16.58 14.00 -3.88
C ASP A 161 16.18 12.83 -2.96
N GLY A 162 16.80 11.66 -3.11
CA GLY A 162 16.44 10.43 -2.41
C GLY A 162 15.16 9.79 -2.93
N CYS A 163 14.73 10.10 -4.15
CA CYS A 163 13.59 9.47 -4.80
C CYS A 163 14.00 8.20 -5.53
N LEU A 164 13.15 7.19 -5.46
CA LEU A 164 13.39 5.88 -6.07
C LEU A 164 13.40 5.98 -7.60
N ILE A 165 14.42 5.41 -8.21
CA ILE A 165 14.52 5.13 -9.64
C ILE A 165 14.32 3.64 -9.82
N ILE A 166 13.42 3.27 -10.73
CA ILE A 166 13.10 1.88 -11.06
C ILE A 166 13.60 1.59 -12.47
N ASP A 167 14.50 0.63 -12.59
CA ASP A 167 14.92 0.07 -13.89
C ASP A 167 14.38 -1.36 -14.00
N ALA A 168 13.35 -1.51 -14.84
CA ALA A 168 12.61 -2.77 -15.01
C ALA A 168 12.43 -3.09 -16.50
N PRO A 169 13.50 -3.45 -17.24
CA PRO A 169 13.50 -3.51 -18.70
C PRO A 169 12.53 -4.53 -19.31
N LEU A 170 12.04 -5.49 -18.53
CA LEU A 170 11.03 -6.44 -19.00
C LEU A 170 9.61 -5.86 -19.01
N VAL A 171 9.39 -4.72 -18.35
CA VAL A 171 8.03 -4.13 -18.17
C VAL A 171 7.96 -2.65 -18.53
N CYS A 172 9.10 -1.95 -18.63
CA CYS A 172 9.21 -0.53 -18.97
C CYS A 172 10.27 -0.32 -20.05
N ASP A 173 10.08 0.72 -20.89
CA ASP A 173 11.02 1.04 -21.99
C ASP A 173 12.30 1.76 -21.51
N GLY A 174 12.42 2.07 -20.22
CA GLY A 174 13.58 2.70 -19.61
C GLY A 174 13.40 2.97 -18.12
N PRO A 175 14.44 3.49 -17.44
CA PRO A 175 14.37 3.82 -16.03
C PRO A 175 13.27 4.83 -15.72
N LEU A 176 12.47 4.58 -14.71
CA LEU A 176 11.39 5.43 -14.24
C LEU A 176 11.83 6.16 -12.97
N LEU A 177 11.86 7.48 -13.04
CA LEU A 177 12.04 8.33 -11.86
C LEU A 177 10.69 8.50 -11.16
N THR A 178 10.63 8.11 -9.89
CA THR A 178 9.42 8.28 -9.08
C THR A 178 9.50 9.54 -8.21
N ASN A 179 8.36 9.92 -7.62
CA ASN A 179 8.32 10.91 -6.53
C ASN A 179 8.33 10.24 -5.14
N ASP A 180 8.54 8.93 -5.07
CA ASP A 180 8.56 8.18 -3.83
C ASP A 180 9.97 8.22 -3.23
N ARG A 181 10.12 8.87 -2.08
CA ARG A 181 11.37 8.89 -1.32
C ARG A 181 11.59 7.54 -0.66
N ALA A 182 12.78 7.02 -0.76
CA ALA A 182 13.12 5.69 -0.28
C ALA A 182 14.48 5.65 0.43
N GLU A 183 14.65 4.59 1.20
CA GLU A 183 15.95 4.12 1.71
C GLU A 183 16.30 2.83 1.02
N LEU A 184 17.59 2.62 0.77
CA LEU A 184 18.12 1.36 0.23
C LEU A 184 18.97 0.67 1.27
N ARG A 185 18.96 -0.67 1.26
CA ARG A 185 19.93 -1.48 2.00
C ARG A 185 20.41 -2.64 1.16
N LYS A 186 21.65 -3.07 1.40
CA LYS A 186 22.21 -4.29 0.84
C LYS A 186 21.99 -5.45 1.80
N VAL A 187 21.56 -6.58 1.29
CA VAL A 187 21.40 -7.83 2.04
C VAL A 187 22.08 -8.97 1.28
N LYS A 188 22.53 -10.00 1.99
CA LYS A 188 23.01 -11.23 1.35
C LYS A 188 21.82 -12.06 0.88
N GLY A 189 21.79 -12.39 -0.38
CA GLY A 189 20.83 -13.35 -0.95
C GLY A 189 21.12 -14.79 -0.48
N ILE A 190 20.14 -15.67 -0.67
CA ILE A 190 20.28 -17.10 -0.33
C ILE A 190 21.40 -17.76 -1.15
N ASP A 191 21.64 -17.27 -2.35
CA ASP A 191 22.70 -17.68 -3.31
C ASP A 191 24.08 -17.08 -2.98
N GLY A 192 24.18 -16.28 -1.91
CA GLY A 192 25.39 -15.57 -1.49
C GLY A 192 25.66 -14.27 -2.25
N GLY A 193 24.88 -13.92 -3.25
CA GLY A 193 24.94 -12.63 -3.96
C GLY A 193 24.42 -11.47 -3.12
N GLU A 194 24.80 -10.23 -3.48
CA GLU A 194 24.20 -9.03 -2.90
C GLU A 194 22.87 -8.74 -3.55
N LYS A 195 21.84 -8.51 -2.73
CA LYS A 195 20.53 -8.00 -3.15
C LYS A 195 20.27 -6.63 -2.55
N ILE A 196 19.62 -5.75 -3.31
CA ILE A 196 19.17 -4.45 -2.82
C ILE A 196 17.72 -4.57 -2.41
N GLN A 197 17.40 -4.11 -1.21
CA GLN A 197 16.03 -3.92 -0.73
C GLN A 197 15.78 -2.44 -0.50
N PHE A 198 14.53 -2.02 -0.61
CA PHE A 198 14.15 -0.62 -0.38
C PHE A 198 12.95 -0.50 0.53
N ARG A 199 12.85 0.65 1.20
CA ARG A 199 11.70 1.05 2.03
C ARG A 199 11.24 2.43 1.61
N ILE A 200 9.93 2.59 1.39
CA ILE A 200 9.33 3.89 1.09
C ILE A 200 9.15 4.65 2.39
N ILE A 201 9.63 5.88 2.45
CA ILE A 201 9.50 6.78 3.59
C ILE A 201 8.46 7.88 3.37
N GLY A 202 8.06 8.13 2.13
CA GLY A 202 7.01 9.08 1.76
C GLY A 202 7.17 9.58 0.34
N ARG A 203 6.49 10.67 0.00
CA ARG A 203 6.56 11.27 -1.34
C ARG A 203 7.23 12.63 -1.30
N LYS A 204 8.01 12.95 -2.34
CA LYS A 204 8.63 14.27 -2.51
C LYS A 204 7.59 15.40 -2.49
N ASP A 205 6.42 15.19 -3.09
CA ASP A 205 5.31 16.14 -3.15
C ASP A 205 4.72 16.45 -1.77
N ASN A 206 4.88 15.53 -0.81
CA ASN A 206 4.35 15.59 0.54
C ASN A 206 5.37 16.12 1.56
N VAL A 207 6.44 16.76 1.10
CA VAL A 207 7.37 17.47 1.99
C VAL A 207 6.88 18.87 2.24
N ILE A 208 6.88 19.30 3.49
CA ILE A 208 6.61 20.67 3.94
C ILE A 208 7.96 21.30 4.27
N ASN A 209 8.28 22.43 3.64
CA ASN A 209 9.51 23.17 3.91
C ASN A 209 9.21 24.33 4.88
N SER A 210 9.27 24.05 6.18
CA SER A 210 8.95 25.02 7.22
C SER A 210 10.20 25.52 7.92
N GLY A 211 10.55 26.79 7.69
CA GLY A 211 11.70 27.42 8.33
C GLY A 211 13.04 26.72 8.04
N GLY A 212 13.20 26.13 6.87
CA GLY A 212 14.40 25.36 6.46
C GLY A 212 14.36 23.89 6.92
N ILE A 213 13.34 23.46 7.64
CA ILE A 213 13.16 22.06 8.07
C ILE A 213 12.25 21.35 7.05
N LYS A 214 12.71 20.22 6.52
CA LYS A 214 11.91 19.35 5.65
C LYS A 214 11.11 18.37 6.50
N ILE A 215 9.79 18.52 6.50
CA ILE A 215 8.84 17.70 7.28
C ILE A 215 8.09 16.81 6.32
N GLN A 216 8.19 15.49 6.51
CA GLN A 216 7.46 14.52 5.72
C GLN A 216 6.05 14.33 6.29
N ILE A 217 5.02 14.60 5.49
CA ILE A 217 3.61 14.50 5.94
C ILE A 217 3.30 13.10 6.50
N GLU A 218 3.76 12.06 5.84
CA GLU A 218 3.52 10.67 6.24
C GLU A 218 4.12 10.33 7.61
N GLU A 219 5.23 10.95 7.99
CA GLU A 219 5.84 10.76 9.31
C GLU A 219 5.00 11.43 10.40
N VAL A 220 4.49 12.65 10.15
CA VAL A 220 3.57 13.34 11.06
C VAL A 220 2.28 12.53 11.24
N GLU A 221 1.67 12.07 10.14
CA GLU A 221 0.45 11.25 10.19
C GLU A 221 0.69 9.92 10.92
N LYS A 222 1.83 9.28 10.70
CA LYS A 222 2.21 8.05 11.41
C LYS A 222 2.31 8.27 12.92
N ALA A 223 2.95 9.35 13.35
CA ALA A 223 3.07 9.67 14.76
C ALA A 223 1.70 9.93 15.42
N LEU A 224 0.79 10.62 14.74
CA LEU A 224 -0.54 10.94 15.27
C LEU A 224 -1.51 9.76 15.28
N LYS A 225 -1.35 8.79 14.41
CA LYS A 225 -2.33 7.73 14.14
C LYS A 225 -2.76 6.93 15.36
N GLN A 226 -1.86 6.69 16.32
CA GLN A 226 -2.17 5.94 17.53
C GLN A 226 -2.93 6.77 18.57
N HIS A 227 -2.85 8.10 18.49
CA HIS A 227 -3.34 9.04 19.47
C HIS A 227 -4.60 9.78 19.00
N LEU A 228 -4.65 10.17 17.73
CA LEU A 228 -5.78 10.89 17.15
C LEU A 228 -6.72 9.90 16.43
N LYS A 229 -7.93 9.71 16.98
CA LYS A 229 -8.91 8.70 16.50
C LYS A 229 -9.97 9.25 15.56
N VAL A 230 -10.06 10.58 15.44
CA VAL A 230 -10.94 11.25 14.49
C VAL A 230 -10.31 11.28 13.10
N PRO A 231 -11.08 11.33 12.01
CA PRO A 231 -10.53 11.51 10.67
C PRO A 231 -9.75 12.83 10.57
N TYR A 232 -8.56 12.76 10.00
CA TYR A 232 -7.70 13.94 9.79
C TYR A 232 -6.78 13.73 8.58
N VAL A 233 -6.25 14.82 8.08
CA VAL A 233 -5.19 14.84 7.07
C VAL A 233 -4.20 15.97 7.36
N ILE A 234 -2.91 15.67 7.25
CA ILE A 234 -1.86 16.68 7.29
C ILE A 234 -1.66 17.24 5.88
N THR A 235 -1.62 18.54 5.79
CA THR A 235 -1.34 19.27 4.55
C THR A 235 -0.49 20.50 4.83
N LYS A 236 -0.34 21.38 3.86
CA LYS A 236 0.48 22.59 3.96
C LYS A 236 -0.19 23.80 3.33
N ARG A 237 0.21 24.99 3.76
CA ARG A 237 -0.07 26.25 3.08
C ARG A 237 1.14 27.16 3.10
N PRO A 238 1.20 28.16 2.20
CA PRO A 238 2.23 29.19 2.25
C PRO A 238 2.23 29.96 3.57
N ASN A 239 3.41 30.25 4.10
CA ASN A 239 3.60 31.07 5.29
C ASN A 239 4.71 32.08 5.05
N LYS A 240 4.44 33.38 5.30
CA LYS A 240 5.40 34.46 5.01
C LYS A 240 6.71 34.37 5.80
N LYS A 241 6.66 33.77 7.01
CA LYS A 241 7.82 33.65 7.90
C LYS A 241 8.60 32.36 7.66
N PHE A 242 7.92 31.26 7.39
CA PHE A 242 8.51 29.93 7.34
C PHE A 242 8.59 29.33 5.92
N GLY A 243 8.09 30.04 4.89
CA GLY A 243 7.92 29.51 3.54
C GLY A 243 6.64 28.67 3.44
N GLU A 244 6.59 27.57 4.14
CA GLU A 244 5.39 26.73 4.29
C GLU A 244 5.14 26.43 5.78
N GLU A 245 3.91 26.12 6.12
CA GLU A 245 3.54 25.66 7.46
C GLU A 245 2.69 24.38 7.43
N VAL A 246 2.79 23.62 8.49
CA VAL A 246 2.01 22.40 8.69
C VAL A 246 0.57 22.78 9.03
N VAL A 247 -0.38 22.19 8.32
CA VAL A 247 -1.82 22.35 8.53
C VAL A 247 -2.44 21.01 8.83
N LEU A 248 -3.34 20.96 9.82
CA LEU A 248 -4.17 19.78 10.11
C LEU A 248 -5.63 20.09 9.78
N LEU A 249 -6.20 19.34 8.84
CA LEU A 249 -7.64 19.33 8.58
C LEU A 249 -8.26 18.12 9.26
N THR A 250 -9.41 18.28 9.89
CA THR A 250 -10.10 17.20 10.62
C THR A 250 -11.61 17.31 10.49
N GLU A 251 -12.31 16.19 10.64
CA GLU A 251 -13.78 16.16 10.76
C GLU A 251 -14.27 16.43 12.19
N SER A 252 -13.35 16.57 13.15
CA SER A 252 -13.70 16.91 14.53
C SER A 252 -14.08 18.38 14.67
N ALA A 253 -15.17 18.65 15.41
CA ALA A 253 -15.52 19.99 15.84
C ALA A 253 -14.67 20.48 17.04
N ASP A 254 -14.09 19.54 17.80
CA ASP A 254 -13.24 19.84 18.97
C ASP A 254 -11.77 20.00 18.55
N LEU A 255 -11.44 21.16 18.02
CA LEU A 255 -10.07 21.50 17.63
C LEU A 255 -9.12 21.65 18.84
N GLN A 256 -9.65 21.91 20.06
CA GLN A 256 -8.79 22.06 21.23
C GLN A 256 -8.19 20.71 21.62
N THR A 257 -8.99 19.65 21.73
CA THR A 257 -8.51 18.29 21.99
C THR A 257 -7.54 17.82 20.91
N VAL A 258 -7.82 18.11 19.63
CA VAL A 258 -6.91 17.78 18.52
C VAL A 258 -5.55 18.48 18.68
N ARG A 259 -5.54 19.76 19.05
CA ARG A 259 -4.33 20.55 19.29
C ARG A 259 -3.52 20.01 20.47
N ASP A 260 -4.18 19.67 21.57
CA ASP A 260 -3.52 19.14 22.77
C ASP A 260 -2.84 17.80 22.48
N ILE A 261 -3.50 16.93 21.72
CA ILE A 261 -2.90 15.68 21.24
C ILE A 261 -1.68 15.95 20.35
N CYS A 262 -1.79 16.82 19.36
CA CYS A 262 -0.66 17.16 18.49
C CYS A 262 0.52 17.73 19.29
N THR A 263 0.26 18.57 20.26
CA THR A 263 1.30 19.20 21.11
C THR A 263 2.00 18.16 21.98
N SER A 264 1.28 17.16 22.49
CA SER A 264 1.84 16.11 23.35
C SER A 264 2.62 15.05 22.59
N VAL A 265 2.26 14.78 21.32
CA VAL A 265 2.78 13.66 20.53
C VAL A 265 3.88 14.09 19.56
N LEU A 266 3.73 15.27 18.93
CA LEU A 266 4.62 15.70 17.86
C LEU A 266 5.80 16.52 18.37
N PRO A 267 6.99 16.34 17.79
CA PRO A 267 8.11 17.25 17.99
C PRO A 267 7.69 18.70 17.64
N LYS A 268 8.23 19.68 18.33
CA LYS A 268 7.87 21.11 18.21
C LYS A 268 7.76 21.60 16.75
N TYR A 269 8.67 21.18 15.87
CA TYR A 269 8.71 21.62 14.48
C TYR A 269 7.72 20.88 13.56
N TRP A 270 7.11 19.78 14.02
CA TRP A 270 6.10 19.03 13.28
C TRP A 270 4.68 19.43 13.67
N GLN A 271 4.52 20.21 14.74
CA GLN A 271 3.21 20.62 15.24
C GLN A 271 2.52 21.52 14.21
N PRO A 272 1.25 21.27 13.89
CA PRO A 272 0.50 22.13 13.00
C PRO A 272 0.39 23.56 13.55
N HIS A 273 0.63 24.53 12.69
CA HIS A 273 0.40 25.94 13.00
C HIS A 273 -1.05 26.36 12.73
N HIS A 274 -1.74 25.62 11.88
CA HIS A 274 -3.14 25.85 11.56
C HIS A 274 -3.95 24.57 11.71
N TYR A 275 -5.14 24.69 12.29
CA TYR A 275 -6.10 23.61 12.49
C TYR A 275 -7.45 24.06 11.96
N GLN A 276 -8.08 23.23 11.15
CA GLN A 276 -9.35 23.57 10.50
C GLN A 276 -10.29 22.37 10.50
N THR A 277 -11.57 22.60 10.86
CA THR A 277 -12.61 21.59 10.71
C THR A 277 -13.14 21.60 9.28
N ILE A 278 -13.30 20.44 8.70
CA ILE A 278 -13.92 20.22 7.39
C ILE A 278 -15.03 19.18 7.51
N SER A 279 -15.98 19.19 6.57
CA SER A 279 -17.11 18.27 6.61
C SER A 279 -16.72 16.82 6.35
N THR A 280 -15.75 16.59 5.45
CA THR A 280 -15.30 15.24 5.08
C THR A 280 -13.89 15.30 4.50
N ILE A 281 -13.03 14.36 4.91
CA ILE A 281 -11.69 14.19 4.32
C ILE A 281 -11.83 13.70 2.87
N PRO A 282 -11.30 14.44 1.88
CA PRO A 282 -11.44 14.06 0.49
C PRO A 282 -10.63 12.80 0.17
N THR A 283 -11.27 11.85 -0.52
CA THR A 283 -10.67 10.60 -0.96
C THR A 283 -10.72 10.45 -2.47
N THR A 284 -9.84 9.61 -3.01
CA THR A 284 -9.87 9.16 -4.41
C THR A 284 -10.90 8.04 -4.58
N GLY A 285 -11.25 7.68 -5.82
CA GLY A 285 -12.12 6.54 -6.11
C GLY A 285 -11.58 5.18 -5.62
N THR A 286 -10.31 5.11 -5.22
CA THR A 286 -9.67 3.93 -4.61
C THR A 286 -9.57 3.99 -3.08
N GLY A 287 -10.21 5.00 -2.45
CA GLY A 287 -10.22 5.17 -0.98
C GLY A 287 -8.94 5.79 -0.38
N LYS A 288 -8.01 6.29 -1.20
CA LYS A 288 -6.82 7.02 -0.71
C LYS A 288 -7.17 8.48 -0.44
N ILE A 289 -6.49 9.11 0.51
CA ILE A 289 -6.58 10.57 0.73
C ILE A 289 -6.22 11.30 -0.56
N ALA A 290 -7.12 12.16 -1.04
CA ALA A 290 -6.91 13.02 -2.20
C ALA A 290 -6.19 14.31 -1.75
N ARG A 291 -4.87 14.24 -1.56
CA ARG A 291 -4.06 15.30 -0.93
C ARG A 291 -4.16 16.65 -1.63
N GLU A 292 -4.19 16.68 -2.97
CA GLU A 292 -4.37 17.94 -3.71
C GLU A 292 -5.72 18.58 -3.40
N LYS A 293 -6.80 17.77 -3.33
CA LYS A 293 -8.12 18.29 -2.91
C LYS A 293 -8.09 18.78 -1.47
N ALA A 294 -7.43 18.06 -0.57
CA ALA A 294 -7.30 18.49 0.82
C ALA A 294 -6.55 19.81 0.92
N ARG A 295 -5.48 20.01 0.14
CA ARG A 295 -4.73 21.27 0.10
C ARG A 295 -5.58 22.46 -0.35
N LEU A 296 -6.50 22.25 -1.30
CA LEU A 296 -7.40 23.30 -1.79
C LEU A 296 -8.49 23.69 -0.79
N LEU A 297 -8.72 22.90 0.25
CA LEU A 297 -9.70 23.21 1.33
C LEU A 297 -9.10 24.09 2.43
N VAL A 298 -7.81 24.34 2.43
CA VAL A 298 -7.14 25.15 3.45
C VAL A 298 -7.48 26.63 3.24
N GLU A 299 -8.04 27.27 4.27
CA GLU A 299 -8.40 28.69 4.32
C GLU A 299 -7.21 29.56 4.79
#